data_8aef536fbf2157731c1b0cdb4ae2537e
#
_entry.id   8aef536fbf2157731c1b0cdb4ae2537e
#
_cell.length_a   1.000
_cell.length_b   1.000
_cell.length_c   1.000
_cell.angle_alpha   90.00
_cell.angle_beta   90.00
_cell.angle_gamma   90.00
#
_symmetry.space_group_name_H-M   'P 1'
#
loop_
_entity.id
_entity.type
_entity.pdbx_description
1 polymer ?
#
loop_
_entity_poly.entity_id
_entity_poly.type
_entity_poly.pdbx_seq_one_letter_code
_entity_poly.pdbx_strand_id
1 'polypeptide(L)'
;MKKNKAMNFSLNCPPFNAGIACRAFAAFALGGLLLMAPSVAFADGMEQNVLQQQGTVKVTGVIKDIAGEPVIGANVVVKGTTNGIISDIDGNFTLSVRSGDVLVISYLGYQTQEITVGRKTNFNIILKDDAKSLDEVVVVGFGTQKKVNLTGAVSMVDAKVMEDRPVINAVQALQGAVPGLQITSNSGALDKNASIRIRGANTLGSASADPLILIDGMEGDINSINPQDIENVSVLKDAAAAAIYGSRAPDGVILVTTKKGRQGKAAVTYNNNFRWGSPTRIPDMVDSWTFANYYNEASRNAGSGDYFQQEVMDRIYATVNGQEGAVDMVPDSGNSKYWSNQWNNYSANTDWYDIVYKDWAFSQEHNMSVSGGTDKIGYYASANYLDQSGLCNVSSDKLKRYTMTAKFNAELSKWVRLDVNTRFIRKDYDRPSSLSGSLYDNLSMNGWPTTPFRDPYGNIFGGLFQEVMKLDQGGR
;
A
#
# COMPACT_ATOMS: atom_id res chain seq x y z
N MET A 1 19.47 -21.68 21.11
CA MET A 1 18.66 -22.87 20.73
C MET A 1 17.24 -22.41 20.47
N LYS A 2 16.80 -22.36 19.21
CA LYS A 2 15.44 -21.92 18.83
C LYS A 2 14.41 -22.94 19.29
N LYS A 3 13.55 -22.57 20.24
CA LYS A 3 12.36 -23.37 20.61
C LYS A 3 11.23 -23.03 19.63
N ASN A 4 10.81 -24.03 18.86
CA ASN A 4 9.57 -23.97 18.08
C ASN A 4 8.38 -23.82 19.03
N LYS A 5 7.74 -22.65 19.05
CA LYS A 5 6.41 -22.46 19.65
C LYS A 5 5.38 -22.96 18.65
N ALA A 6 4.75 -24.07 18.95
CA ALA A 6 3.55 -24.53 18.25
C ALA A 6 2.40 -23.52 18.48
N MET A 7 1.81 -23.05 17.40
CA MET A 7 0.62 -22.20 17.43
C MET A 7 -0.58 -23.03 17.94
N ASN A 8 -1.01 -22.77 19.17
CA ASN A 8 -2.35 -23.13 19.60
C ASN A 8 -3.28 -21.94 19.32
N PHE A 9 -4.11 -22.05 18.29
CA PHE A 9 -5.20 -21.14 18.04
C PHE A 9 -6.33 -21.42 19.03
N SER A 10 -6.41 -20.67 20.13
CA SER A 10 -7.61 -20.56 20.93
C SER A 10 -8.32 -19.26 20.57
N LEU A 11 -9.43 -19.36 19.84
CA LEU A 11 -10.37 -18.27 19.58
C LEU A 11 -11.10 -17.89 20.87
N ASN A 12 -10.56 -16.93 21.63
CA ASN A 12 -11.31 -16.27 22.69
C ASN A 12 -12.11 -15.12 22.07
N CYS A 13 -13.40 -15.36 21.81
CA CYS A 13 -14.35 -14.31 21.49
C CYS A 13 -14.84 -13.65 22.79
N PRO A 14 -14.84 -12.31 22.91
CA PRO A 14 -15.53 -11.63 24.01
C PRO A 14 -17.07 -11.76 23.84
N PRO A 15 -17.85 -11.67 24.92
CA PRO A 15 -19.30 -11.88 24.87
C PRO A 15 -19.98 -10.65 24.24
N PHE A 16 -20.40 -10.77 22.99
CA PHE A 16 -21.28 -9.81 22.36
C PHE A 16 -22.64 -10.47 22.16
N ASN A 17 -23.65 -9.88 22.76
CA ASN A 17 -25.07 -10.23 22.56
C ASN A 17 -25.45 -9.92 21.11
N ALA A 18 -25.45 -10.92 20.24
CA ALA A 18 -26.02 -10.83 18.91
C ALA A 18 -26.61 -12.19 18.51
N GLY A 19 -27.79 -12.45 19.01
CA GLY A 19 -28.52 -13.71 18.80
C GLY A 19 -29.17 -13.89 17.43
N ILE A 20 -28.82 -13.11 16.38
CA ILE A 20 -29.50 -13.24 15.08
C ILE A 20 -28.52 -13.32 13.89
N ALA A 21 -27.31 -12.75 13.96
CA ALA A 21 -26.39 -12.71 12.81
C ALA A 21 -25.56 -13.99 12.60
N CYS A 22 -25.40 -14.84 13.61
CA CYS A 22 -24.55 -16.04 13.52
C CYS A 22 -25.25 -17.25 12.89
N ARG A 23 -26.60 -17.24 12.75
CA ARG A 23 -27.34 -18.35 12.12
C ARG A 23 -27.43 -18.28 10.59
N ALA A 24 -27.21 -17.12 10.00
CA ALA A 24 -27.22 -16.95 8.53
C ALA A 24 -25.91 -17.37 7.85
N PHE A 25 -24.78 -17.32 8.54
CA PHE A 25 -23.45 -17.68 7.95
C PHE A 25 -23.16 -19.18 8.00
N ALA A 26 -23.72 -19.93 8.95
CA ALA A 26 -23.53 -21.38 9.03
C ALA A 26 -24.34 -22.16 7.98
N ALA A 27 -25.43 -21.58 7.46
CA ALA A 27 -26.24 -22.22 6.43
C ALA A 27 -25.65 -22.13 5.01
N PHE A 28 -24.75 -21.17 4.77
CA PHE A 28 -24.11 -21.01 3.45
C PHE A 28 -22.82 -21.85 3.29
N ALA A 29 -22.18 -22.26 4.37
CA ALA A 29 -20.98 -23.08 4.35
C ALA A 29 -21.23 -24.59 4.26
N LEU A 30 -22.42 -25.06 4.67
CA LEU A 30 -22.80 -26.48 4.57
C LEU A 30 -23.54 -26.85 3.28
N GLY A 31 -24.04 -25.89 2.51
CA GLY A 31 -24.72 -26.12 1.24
C GLY A 31 -23.83 -26.39 0.03
N GLY A 32 -22.55 -26.05 0.13
CA GLY A 32 -21.58 -26.16 -0.98
C GLY A 32 -20.81 -27.49 -1.09
N LEU A 33 -20.92 -28.37 -0.10
CA LEU A 33 -20.07 -29.58 -0.03
C LEU A 33 -20.77 -30.90 -0.37
N LEU A 34 -22.03 -30.86 -0.85
CA LEU A 34 -22.81 -32.08 -1.12
C LEU A 34 -23.14 -32.34 -2.59
N LEU A 35 -22.44 -31.67 -3.53
CA LEU A 35 -22.67 -31.86 -4.99
C LEU A 35 -21.44 -32.28 -5.78
N MET A 36 -20.51 -33.01 -5.18
CA MET A 36 -19.44 -33.69 -5.93
C MET A 36 -19.40 -35.18 -5.54
N ALA A 37 -20.41 -35.95 -5.97
CA ALA A 37 -20.28 -37.38 -6.08
C ALA A 37 -19.94 -37.69 -7.54
N PRO A 38 -18.86 -38.46 -7.84
CA PRO A 38 -18.59 -38.89 -9.20
C PRO A 38 -19.58 -40.01 -9.58
N SER A 39 -20.47 -39.74 -10.50
CA SER A 39 -21.26 -40.74 -11.14
C SER A 39 -20.38 -41.54 -12.10
N VAL A 40 -20.09 -42.80 -11.75
CA VAL A 40 -19.50 -43.76 -12.65
C VAL A 40 -20.63 -44.25 -13.59
N ALA A 41 -20.65 -43.73 -14.80
CA ALA A 41 -21.52 -44.26 -15.88
C ALA A 41 -20.71 -45.23 -16.70
N PHE A 42 -21.15 -46.45 -16.73
CA PHE A 42 -20.68 -47.47 -17.68
C PHE A 42 -21.03 -47.04 -19.10
N ALA A 43 -20.04 -46.95 -19.97
CA ALA A 43 -20.21 -46.74 -21.39
C ALA A 43 -20.32 -48.10 -22.09
N ASP A 44 -21.47 -48.31 -22.72
CA ASP A 44 -21.58 -49.26 -23.79
C ASP A 44 -22.11 -48.48 -25.03
N GLY A 45 -21.44 -48.59 -26.17
CA GLY A 45 -21.88 -47.98 -27.41
C GLY A 45 -20.77 -47.36 -28.23
N MET A 46 -20.03 -48.19 -28.97
CA MET A 46 -19.15 -47.73 -30.06
C MET A 46 -20.02 -47.07 -31.14
N GLU A 47 -19.97 -45.74 -31.23
CA GLU A 47 -20.20 -45.07 -32.51
C GLU A 47 -18.89 -44.45 -32.97
N GLN A 48 -18.34 -45.02 -34.06
CA GLN A 48 -17.21 -44.45 -34.79
C GLN A 48 -17.66 -43.10 -35.40
N ASN A 49 -17.40 -42.01 -34.71
CA ASN A 49 -17.38 -40.69 -35.34
C ASN A 49 -16.15 -40.67 -36.27
N VAL A 50 -16.39 -40.85 -37.53
CA VAL A 50 -15.47 -40.54 -38.62
C VAL A 50 -15.12 -39.06 -38.49
N LEU A 51 -13.94 -38.76 -37.90
CA LEU A 51 -13.32 -37.46 -37.97
C LEU A 51 -13.07 -37.15 -39.43
N GLN A 52 -13.98 -36.42 -40.08
CA GLN A 52 -13.69 -35.77 -41.34
C GLN A 52 -12.45 -34.91 -41.12
N GLN A 53 -11.35 -35.37 -41.67
CA GLN A 53 -10.08 -34.68 -41.77
C GLN A 53 -10.33 -33.43 -42.63
N GLN A 54 -10.74 -32.33 -42.00
CA GLN A 54 -10.84 -31.03 -42.68
C GLN A 54 -9.44 -30.69 -43.16
N GLY A 55 -9.25 -30.69 -44.44
CA GLY A 55 -7.98 -30.43 -45.09
C GLY A 55 -7.41 -29.08 -44.65
N THR A 56 -6.17 -29.06 -44.19
CA THR A 56 -5.45 -27.81 -43.93
C THR A 56 -5.18 -27.11 -45.25
N VAL A 57 -5.51 -25.83 -45.31
CA VAL A 57 -5.28 -24.96 -46.47
C VAL A 57 -4.04 -24.10 -46.16
N LYS A 58 -3.13 -24.03 -47.12
CA LYS A 58 -1.96 -23.16 -47.02
C LYS A 58 -2.38 -21.72 -47.39
N VAL A 59 -2.32 -20.82 -46.42
CA VAL A 59 -2.63 -19.40 -46.59
C VAL A 59 -1.31 -18.62 -46.68
N THR A 60 -1.25 -17.73 -47.66
CA THR A 60 -0.13 -16.81 -47.89
C THR A 60 -0.62 -15.38 -47.89
N GLY A 61 0.23 -14.45 -47.54
CA GLY A 61 -0.13 -13.03 -47.60
C GLY A 61 1.05 -12.11 -47.38
N VAL A 62 0.80 -10.84 -47.62
CA VAL A 62 1.75 -9.76 -47.42
C VAL A 62 1.16 -8.75 -46.44
N ILE A 63 1.93 -8.34 -45.46
CA ILE A 63 1.56 -7.34 -44.46
C ILE A 63 2.30 -6.06 -44.77
N LYS A 64 1.55 -4.97 -44.97
CA LYS A 64 2.07 -3.63 -45.27
C LYS A 64 1.49 -2.62 -44.29
N ASP A 65 2.15 -1.50 -44.12
CA ASP A 65 1.62 -0.31 -43.46
C ASP A 65 0.77 0.56 -44.42
N ILE A 66 0.27 1.70 -43.90
CA ILE A 66 -0.51 2.66 -44.69
C ILE A 66 0.34 3.34 -45.77
N ALA A 67 1.66 3.46 -45.56
CA ALA A 67 2.60 4.01 -46.55
C ALA A 67 2.96 3.01 -47.64
N GLY A 68 2.56 1.74 -47.50
CA GLY A 68 2.84 0.66 -48.44
C GLY A 68 4.15 -0.06 -48.17
N GLU A 69 4.85 0.26 -47.04
CA GLU A 69 6.07 -0.42 -46.66
C GLU A 69 5.78 -1.80 -46.01
N PRO A 70 6.65 -2.78 -46.19
CA PRO A 70 6.44 -4.11 -45.59
C PRO A 70 6.65 -4.06 -44.08
N VAL A 71 5.74 -4.66 -43.32
CA VAL A 71 5.85 -4.78 -41.85
C VAL A 71 6.58 -6.08 -41.53
N ILE A 72 7.81 -5.95 -41.06
CA ILE A 72 8.72 -7.05 -40.69
C ILE A 72 8.42 -7.51 -39.26
N GLY A 73 8.28 -8.82 -39.04
CA GLY A 73 8.09 -9.39 -37.70
C GLY A 73 6.68 -9.27 -37.13
N ALA A 74 5.68 -8.97 -37.97
CA ALA A 74 4.28 -8.98 -37.54
C ALA A 74 3.85 -10.42 -37.20
N ASN A 75 3.15 -10.55 -36.08
CA ASN A 75 2.68 -11.83 -35.57
C ASN A 75 1.33 -12.19 -36.21
N VAL A 76 1.26 -13.37 -36.81
CA VAL A 76 0.05 -13.94 -37.44
C VAL A 76 -0.28 -15.23 -36.73
N VAL A 77 -1.36 -15.28 -35.98
CA VAL A 77 -1.74 -16.44 -35.13
C VAL A 77 -3.19 -16.82 -35.41
N VAL A 78 -3.47 -18.13 -35.43
CA VAL A 78 -4.86 -18.62 -35.46
C VAL A 78 -5.52 -18.44 -34.12
N LYS A 79 -6.64 -17.71 -34.06
CA LYS A 79 -7.37 -17.35 -32.85
C LYS A 79 -7.67 -18.58 -31.98
N GLY A 80 -7.27 -18.50 -30.70
CA GLY A 80 -7.50 -19.58 -29.74
C GLY A 80 -6.54 -20.78 -29.86
N THR A 81 -5.46 -20.68 -30.66
CA THR A 81 -4.45 -21.73 -30.80
C THR A 81 -3.04 -21.15 -30.64
N THR A 82 -2.03 -22.04 -30.55
CA THR A 82 -0.61 -21.68 -30.58
C THR A 82 -0.02 -21.74 -32.01
N ASN A 83 -0.87 -22.03 -33.06
CA ASN A 83 -0.42 -22.08 -34.43
C ASN A 83 -0.26 -20.68 -35.00
N GLY A 84 0.97 -20.22 -35.22
CA GLY A 84 1.27 -18.89 -35.70
C GLY A 84 2.66 -18.79 -36.35
N ILE A 85 2.88 -17.69 -37.06
CA ILE A 85 4.15 -17.34 -37.71
C ILE A 85 4.36 -15.85 -37.67
N ILE A 86 5.59 -15.40 -37.84
CA ILE A 86 5.96 -13.99 -38.02
C ILE A 86 6.21 -13.68 -39.48
N SER A 87 5.91 -12.45 -39.93
CA SER A 87 6.24 -11.97 -41.26
C SER A 87 7.73 -11.82 -41.49
N ASP A 88 8.19 -12.11 -42.73
CA ASP A 88 9.57 -11.98 -43.17
C ASP A 88 9.96 -10.50 -43.47
N ILE A 89 11.20 -10.30 -44.01
CA ILE A 89 11.75 -9.01 -44.38
C ILE A 89 10.97 -8.23 -45.44
N ASP A 90 10.21 -8.95 -46.27
CA ASP A 90 9.33 -8.40 -47.32
C ASP A 90 7.87 -8.31 -46.84
N GLY A 91 7.60 -8.61 -45.56
CA GLY A 91 6.27 -8.62 -44.97
C GLY A 91 5.45 -9.84 -45.32
N ASN A 92 6.02 -10.87 -45.96
CA ASN A 92 5.28 -12.07 -46.35
C ASN A 92 5.12 -13.04 -45.19
N PHE A 93 4.02 -13.77 -45.18
CA PHE A 93 3.78 -14.88 -44.26
C PHE A 93 3.16 -16.07 -44.99
N THR A 94 3.39 -17.26 -44.43
CA THR A 94 2.79 -18.51 -44.93
C THR A 94 2.40 -19.38 -43.74
N LEU A 95 1.11 -19.70 -43.60
CA LEU A 95 0.59 -20.47 -42.48
C LEU A 95 -0.39 -21.53 -42.96
N SER A 96 -0.33 -22.73 -42.39
CA SER A 96 -1.28 -23.79 -42.66
C SER A 96 -2.42 -23.74 -41.64
N VAL A 97 -3.65 -23.55 -42.11
CA VAL A 97 -4.84 -23.32 -41.26
C VAL A 97 -6.03 -24.11 -41.81
N ARG A 98 -7.10 -24.22 -41.05
CA ARG A 98 -8.36 -24.82 -41.50
C ARG A 98 -9.25 -23.77 -42.16
N SER A 99 -10.05 -24.18 -43.10
CA SER A 99 -11.09 -23.30 -43.66
C SER A 99 -12.10 -22.95 -42.56
N GLY A 100 -12.30 -21.66 -42.34
CA GLY A 100 -13.12 -21.12 -41.24
C GLY A 100 -12.35 -20.59 -40.06
N ASP A 101 -11.04 -20.84 -39.98
CA ASP A 101 -10.20 -20.26 -38.90
C ASP A 101 -10.11 -18.75 -39.03
N VAL A 102 -9.93 -18.06 -37.89
CA VAL A 102 -9.71 -16.62 -37.81
C VAL A 102 -8.24 -16.35 -37.55
N LEU A 103 -7.58 -15.62 -38.44
CA LEU A 103 -6.22 -15.14 -38.27
C LEU A 103 -6.25 -13.83 -37.47
N VAL A 104 -5.47 -13.74 -36.43
CA VAL A 104 -5.21 -12.51 -35.64
C VAL A 104 -3.84 -12.02 -36.05
N ILE A 105 -3.78 -10.84 -36.64
CA ILE A 105 -2.55 -10.17 -37.06
C ILE A 105 -2.29 -9.01 -36.12
N SER A 106 -1.13 -9.03 -35.46
CA SER A 106 -0.73 -8.01 -34.49
C SER A 106 0.73 -7.60 -34.65
N TYR A 107 1.00 -6.31 -34.49
CA TYR A 107 2.36 -5.77 -34.46
C TYR A 107 2.41 -4.56 -33.53
N LEU A 108 3.56 -4.30 -32.91
CA LEU A 108 3.73 -3.20 -31.98
C LEU A 108 3.52 -1.86 -32.70
N GLY A 109 2.59 -1.03 -32.18
CA GLY A 109 2.26 0.27 -32.78
C GLY A 109 1.16 0.22 -33.84
N TYR A 110 0.58 -0.93 -34.12
CA TYR A 110 -0.48 -1.10 -35.12
C TYR A 110 -1.74 -1.72 -34.50
N GLN A 111 -2.89 -1.41 -35.08
CA GLN A 111 -4.18 -1.99 -34.69
C GLN A 111 -4.24 -3.46 -35.06
N THR A 112 -4.59 -4.29 -34.08
CA THR A 112 -4.80 -5.73 -34.33
C THR A 112 -5.96 -5.96 -35.29
N GLN A 113 -5.75 -6.77 -36.34
CA GLN A 113 -6.78 -7.13 -37.31
C GLN A 113 -7.13 -8.63 -37.22
N GLU A 114 -8.42 -8.91 -37.36
CA GLU A 114 -8.92 -10.31 -37.44
C GLU A 114 -9.46 -10.59 -38.85
N ILE A 115 -8.99 -11.69 -39.46
CA ILE A 115 -9.37 -12.07 -40.80
C ILE A 115 -9.84 -13.54 -40.81
N THR A 116 -11.07 -13.79 -41.27
CA THR A 116 -11.58 -15.15 -41.37
C THR A 116 -11.11 -15.80 -42.70
N VAL A 117 -10.50 -16.96 -42.58
CA VAL A 117 -10.02 -17.72 -43.72
C VAL A 117 -11.19 -18.49 -44.40
N GLY A 118 -11.59 -17.99 -45.57
CA GLY A 118 -12.61 -18.62 -46.40
C GLY A 118 -12.00 -19.39 -47.60
N ARG A 119 -12.57 -19.18 -48.77
CA ARG A 119 -12.06 -19.76 -50.05
C ARG A 119 -10.81 -19.03 -50.57
N LYS A 120 -10.55 -17.81 -50.07
CA LYS A 120 -9.39 -17.01 -50.47
C LYS A 120 -8.19 -17.43 -49.65
N THR A 121 -7.08 -17.76 -50.31
CA THR A 121 -5.85 -18.24 -49.68
C THR A 121 -4.69 -17.25 -49.71
N ASN A 122 -4.87 -16.13 -50.42
CA ASN A 122 -3.86 -15.07 -50.51
C ASN A 122 -4.45 -13.75 -50.00
N PHE A 123 -3.76 -13.13 -49.02
CA PHE A 123 -4.20 -11.93 -48.33
C PHE A 123 -3.19 -10.76 -48.49
N ASN A 124 -3.69 -9.61 -48.83
CA ASN A 124 -2.93 -8.35 -48.72
C ASN A 124 -3.51 -7.58 -47.54
N ILE A 125 -2.72 -7.44 -46.46
CA ILE A 125 -3.13 -6.91 -45.20
C ILE A 125 -2.45 -5.55 -44.99
N ILE A 126 -3.25 -4.51 -44.79
CA ILE A 126 -2.75 -3.17 -44.51
C ILE A 126 -3.03 -2.89 -43.03
N LEU A 127 -1.97 -2.85 -42.22
CA LEU A 127 -2.08 -2.49 -40.81
C LEU A 127 -2.22 -0.97 -40.69
N LYS A 128 -3.17 -0.55 -39.88
CA LYS A 128 -3.37 0.84 -39.53
C LYS A 128 -2.63 1.14 -38.24
N ASP A 129 -1.97 2.28 -38.17
CA ASP A 129 -1.33 2.73 -36.94
C ASP A 129 -2.31 2.74 -35.77
N ASP A 130 -1.92 2.22 -34.64
CA ASP A 130 -2.71 2.34 -33.41
C ASP A 130 -2.43 3.71 -32.78
N ALA A 131 -3.09 4.73 -33.32
CA ALA A 131 -3.01 6.11 -32.83
C ALA A 131 -3.39 6.27 -31.33
N LYS A 132 -3.99 5.23 -30.73
CA LYS A 132 -4.27 5.23 -29.27
C LYS A 132 -3.04 5.04 -28.40
N SER A 133 -1.95 4.49 -28.95
CA SER A 133 -0.70 4.26 -28.22
C SER A 133 0.18 5.52 -28.07
N LEU A 134 -0.09 6.62 -28.79
CA LEU A 134 0.78 7.80 -28.86
C LEU A 134 0.19 9.07 -28.25
N ASP A 135 -1.05 9.06 -27.83
CA ASP A 135 -1.70 10.21 -27.22
C ASP A 135 -1.68 10.14 -25.67
N GLU A 136 -0.51 9.88 -25.07
CA GLU A 136 -0.32 10.19 -23.64
C GLU A 136 -0.46 11.71 -23.45
N VAL A 137 -1.62 12.13 -23.00
CA VAL A 137 -1.92 13.53 -22.68
C VAL A 137 -1.52 13.79 -21.24
N VAL A 138 -0.57 14.67 -21.05
CA VAL A 138 -0.11 15.09 -19.72
C VAL A 138 -0.83 16.39 -19.34
N VAL A 139 -1.35 16.44 -18.12
CA VAL A 139 -1.84 17.70 -17.55
C VAL A 139 -0.63 18.55 -17.20
N VAL A 140 -0.51 19.71 -17.82
CA VAL A 140 0.56 20.68 -17.57
C VAL A 140 -0.09 22.04 -17.31
N GLY A 141 0.06 22.51 -16.09
CA GLY A 141 -0.52 23.79 -15.70
C GLY A 141 -2.06 23.80 -15.74
N PHE A 142 -2.60 24.73 -16.47
CA PHE A 142 -4.05 24.90 -16.64
C PHE A 142 -4.60 24.22 -17.91
N GLY A 143 -3.78 23.38 -18.57
CA GLY A 143 -4.16 22.68 -19.80
C GLY A 143 -3.58 21.28 -19.91
N THR A 144 -4.01 20.59 -20.97
CA THR A 144 -3.50 19.26 -21.33
C THR A 144 -2.61 19.39 -22.56
N GLN A 145 -1.41 18.82 -22.54
CA GLN A 145 -0.50 18.76 -23.68
C GLN A 145 -0.11 17.31 -23.97
N LYS A 146 0.17 17.01 -25.23
CA LYS A 146 0.73 15.69 -25.57
C LYS A 146 2.13 15.56 -24.98
N LYS A 147 2.46 14.42 -24.38
CA LYS A 147 3.75 14.13 -23.76
C LYS A 147 4.92 14.41 -24.71
N VAL A 148 4.74 14.13 -25.99
CA VAL A 148 5.73 14.38 -27.06
C VAL A 148 6.08 15.88 -27.22
N ASN A 149 5.17 16.78 -26.84
CA ASN A 149 5.36 18.23 -26.98
C ASN A 149 5.96 18.89 -25.72
N LEU A 150 6.22 18.08 -24.67
CA LEU A 150 6.80 18.60 -23.44
C LEU A 150 8.34 18.68 -23.55
N THR A 151 8.87 19.90 -23.53
CA THR A 151 10.32 20.17 -23.55
C THR A 151 10.96 20.03 -22.16
N GLY A 152 10.18 19.93 -21.08
CA GLY A 152 10.65 19.80 -19.70
C GLY A 152 10.69 18.35 -19.21
N ALA A 153 11.52 18.07 -18.17
CA ALA A 153 11.59 16.76 -17.54
C ALA A 153 10.33 16.49 -16.69
N VAL A 154 9.32 15.91 -17.32
CA VAL A 154 8.07 15.47 -16.69
C VAL A 154 8.08 13.95 -16.57
N SER A 155 7.78 13.44 -15.38
CA SER A 155 7.50 12.02 -15.17
C SER A 155 6.04 11.82 -14.83
N MET A 156 5.41 10.82 -15.42
CA MET A 156 4.02 10.47 -15.16
C MET A 156 3.92 9.07 -14.56
N VAL A 157 2.98 8.92 -13.63
CA VAL A 157 2.61 7.64 -13.02
C VAL A 157 1.12 7.46 -13.23
N ASP A 158 0.74 6.35 -13.85
CA ASP A 158 -0.64 6.03 -14.18
C ASP A 158 -1.39 5.39 -13.00
N ALA A 159 -2.73 5.44 -13.07
CA ALA A 159 -3.63 4.82 -12.10
C ALA A 159 -3.28 3.35 -11.79
N LYS A 160 -2.89 2.58 -12.80
CA LYS A 160 -2.58 1.16 -12.65
C LYS A 160 -1.45 0.91 -11.65
N VAL A 161 -0.39 1.72 -11.68
CA VAL A 161 0.73 1.62 -10.72
C VAL A 161 0.28 1.93 -9.31
N MET A 162 -0.73 2.81 -9.16
CA MET A 162 -1.29 3.19 -7.88
C MET A 162 -2.26 2.13 -7.32
N GLU A 163 -3.04 1.49 -8.19
CA GLU A 163 -4.04 0.48 -7.84
C GLU A 163 -3.41 -0.85 -7.45
N ASP A 164 -2.33 -1.26 -8.13
CA ASP A 164 -1.64 -2.54 -7.92
C ASP A 164 -0.83 -2.58 -6.61
N ARG A 165 -0.62 -1.42 -5.96
CA ARG A 165 0.13 -1.34 -4.70
C ARG A 165 -0.81 -1.28 -3.50
N PRO A 166 -0.71 -2.21 -2.53
CA PRO A 166 -1.53 -2.21 -1.32
C PRO A 166 -1.02 -1.18 -0.30
N VAL A 167 -0.98 0.09 -0.68
CA VAL A 167 -0.51 1.20 0.14
C VAL A 167 -1.67 2.01 0.73
N ILE A 168 -1.42 2.70 1.85
CA ILE A 168 -2.44 3.44 2.59
C ILE A 168 -2.62 4.85 2.05
N ASN A 169 -1.55 5.44 1.50
CA ASN A 169 -1.58 6.79 0.96
C ASN A 169 -0.87 6.88 -0.41
N ALA A 170 -1.22 7.92 -1.16
CA ALA A 170 -0.70 8.12 -2.49
C ALA A 170 0.81 8.39 -2.53
N VAL A 171 1.38 8.95 -1.47
CA VAL A 171 2.83 9.21 -1.39
C VAL A 171 3.62 7.91 -1.38
N GLN A 172 3.17 6.93 -0.58
CA GLN A 172 3.80 5.60 -0.55
C GLN A 172 3.71 4.90 -1.90
N ALA A 173 2.61 5.09 -2.63
CA ALA A 173 2.47 4.53 -3.98
C ALA A 173 3.48 5.12 -4.98
N LEU A 174 3.88 6.37 -4.81
CA LEU A 174 4.86 7.05 -5.66
C LEU A 174 6.31 6.66 -5.35
N GLN A 175 6.58 6.08 -4.17
CA GLN A 175 7.93 5.71 -3.76
C GLN A 175 8.55 4.70 -4.73
N GLY A 176 9.69 5.06 -5.31
CA GLY A 176 10.39 4.24 -6.32
C GLY A 176 9.73 4.20 -7.71
N ALA A 177 8.55 4.83 -7.89
CA ALA A 177 7.89 4.87 -9.20
C ALA A 177 8.38 6.01 -10.10
N VAL A 178 8.93 7.08 -9.49
CA VAL A 178 9.37 8.28 -10.22
C VAL A 178 10.87 8.50 -10.01
N PRO A 179 11.69 8.43 -11.05
CA PRO A 179 13.13 8.75 -10.94
C PRO A 179 13.34 10.20 -10.47
N GLY A 180 14.19 10.40 -9.47
CA GLY A 180 14.50 11.72 -8.91
C GLY A 180 13.47 12.25 -7.90
N LEU A 181 12.44 11.47 -7.56
CA LEU A 181 11.53 11.73 -6.46
C LEU A 181 12.00 10.94 -5.23
N GLN A 182 12.42 11.64 -4.19
CA GLN A 182 12.81 11.06 -2.91
C GLN A 182 11.66 11.18 -1.92
N ILE A 183 11.23 10.05 -1.37
CA ILE A 183 10.20 9.98 -0.35
C ILE A 183 10.81 9.32 0.87
N THR A 184 10.82 10.04 1.99
CA THR A 184 11.41 9.59 3.25
C THR A 184 10.36 9.65 4.35
N SER A 185 10.12 8.50 4.99
CA SER A 185 9.29 8.42 6.18
C SER A 185 10.19 8.23 7.38
N ASN A 186 10.28 9.24 8.24
CA ASN A 186 11.15 9.23 9.43
C ASN A 186 10.40 8.77 10.69
N SER A 187 9.12 8.44 10.57
CA SER A 187 8.28 8.07 11.70
C SER A 187 7.29 6.98 11.30
N GLY A 188 7.02 6.06 12.22
CA GLY A 188 5.93 5.08 12.11
C GLY A 188 4.58 5.61 12.61
N ALA A 189 4.50 6.86 13.07
CA ALA A 189 3.26 7.43 13.57
C ALA A 189 2.24 7.62 12.44
N LEU A 190 0.97 7.30 12.72
CA LEU A 190 -0.09 7.27 11.73
C LEU A 190 -0.48 8.66 11.19
N ASP A 191 -0.17 9.71 11.94
CA ASP A 191 -0.47 11.12 11.60
C ASP A 191 0.68 11.84 10.89
N LYS A 192 1.84 11.22 10.79
CA LYS A 192 3.00 11.84 10.16
C LYS A 192 3.03 11.57 8.67
N ASN A 193 3.15 12.65 7.92
CA ASN A 193 3.32 12.60 6.48
C ASN A 193 4.78 12.29 6.14
N ALA A 194 4.99 11.53 5.07
CA ALA A 194 6.32 11.35 4.51
C ALA A 194 6.81 12.66 3.89
N SER A 195 8.09 12.97 4.06
CA SER A 195 8.75 14.08 3.38
C SER A 195 8.97 13.72 1.91
N ILE A 196 8.65 14.66 1.03
CA ILE A 196 8.77 14.50 -0.42
C ILE A 196 9.80 15.52 -0.91
N ARG A 197 10.80 15.07 -1.67
CA ARG A 197 11.79 15.95 -2.30
C ARG A 197 12.01 15.57 -3.75
N ILE A 198 12.16 16.58 -4.61
CA ILE A 198 12.45 16.40 -6.02
C ILE A 198 13.89 16.85 -6.26
N ARG A 199 14.75 15.92 -6.75
CA ARG A 199 16.18 16.16 -7.03
C ARG A 199 17.00 16.65 -5.82
N GLY A 200 16.56 16.36 -4.60
CA GLY A 200 17.24 16.76 -3.35
C GLY A 200 16.71 18.05 -2.74
N ALA A 201 17.44 18.60 -1.78
CA ALA A 201 17.11 19.87 -1.15
C ALA A 201 17.81 21.02 -1.89
N ASN A 202 17.03 22.01 -2.32
CA ASN A 202 17.54 23.19 -3.04
C ASN A 202 17.77 24.37 -2.10
N THR A 203 17.45 24.25 -0.82
CA THR A 203 17.56 25.32 0.19
C THR A 203 18.61 24.98 1.24
N LEU A 204 19.43 25.98 1.59
CA LEU A 204 20.34 25.96 2.73
C LEU A 204 19.62 26.62 3.90
N GLY A 205 19.28 25.84 4.92
CA GLY A 205 18.62 26.36 6.13
C GLY A 205 17.36 25.59 6.51
N SER A 206 16.54 26.19 7.38
CA SER A 206 15.31 25.59 7.92
C SER A 206 14.07 25.77 7.04
N ALA A 207 14.20 26.33 5.84
CA ALA A 207 13.08 26.46 4.91
C ALA A 207 12.66 25.07 4.37
N SER A 208 11.36 24.85 4.30
CA SER A 208 10.82 23.61 3.72
C SER A 208 11.17 23.53 2.24
N ALA A 209 11.76 22.43 1.82
CA ALA A 209 12.04 22.11 0.42
C ALA A 209 10.97 21.17 -0.17
N ASP A 210 9.71 21.34 0.26
CA ASP A 210 8.60 20.52 -0.19
C ASP A 210 8.08 21.01 -1.55
N PRO A 211 7.80 20.11 -2.49
CA PRO A 211 7.26 20.48 -3.78
C PRO A 211 5.81 21.01 -3.63
N LEU A 212 5.41 21.90 -4.56
CA LEU A 212 4.02 22.32 -4.65
C LEU A 212 3.14 21.15 -5.12
N ILE A 213 2.12 20.81 -4.35
CA ILE A 213 1.19 19.73 -4.67
C ILE A 213 -0.15 20.32 -5.09
N LEU A 214 -0.57 20.00 -6.31
CA LEU A 214 -1.85 20.43 -6.85
C LEU A 214 -2.72 19.21 -7.16
N ILE A 215 -3.93 19.21 -6.63
CA ILE A 215 -4.93 18.17 -6.80
C ILE A 215 -6.07 18.75 -7.63
N ASP A 216 -6.23 18.24 -8.86
CA ASP A 216 -7.20 18.78 -9.83
C ASP A 216 -7.06 20.31 -10.01
N GLY A 217 -5.82 20.83 -9.93
CA GLY A 217 -5.50 22.25 -10.10
C GLY A 217 -5.55 23.09 -8.82
N MET A 218 -5.98 22.54 -7.68
CA MET A 218 -5.99 23.20 -6.38
C MET A 218 -4.90 22.67 -5.46
N GLU A 219 -4.28 23.56 -4.69
CA GLU A 219 -3.31 23.14 -3.68
C GLU A 219 -3.94 22.27 -2.62
N GLY A 220 -3.26 21.17 -2.26
CA GLY A 220 -3.79 20.21 -1.31
C GLY A 220 -2.77 19.20 -0.81
N ASP A 221 -3.14 18.44 0.23
CA ASP A 221 -2.33 17.38 0.81
C ASP A 221 -2.59 16.05 0.09
N ILE A 222 -1.57 15.55 -0.59
CA ILE A 222 -1.62 14.26 -1.31
C ILE A 222 -1.84 13.06 -0.35
N ASN A 223 -1.44 13.17 0.92
CA ASN A 223 -1.66 12.13 1.92
C ASN A 223 -3.14 11.98 2.32
N SER A 224 -3.94 12.97 1.98
CA SER A 224 -5.38 12.97 2.28
C SER A 224 -6.21 12.27 1.22
N ILE A 225 -5.64 11.99 0.04
CA ILE A 225 -6.36 11.39 -1.08
C ILE A 225 -6.27 9.87 -1.00
N ASN A 226 -7.37 9.21 -1.36
CA ASN A 226 -7.34 7.78 -1.61
C ASN A 226 -6.56 7.49 -2.91
N PRO A 227 -5.52 6.63 -2.88
CA PRO A 227 -4.78 6.23 -4.08
C PRO A 227 -5.68 5.73 -5.21
N GLN A 228 -6.77 5.05 -4.88
CA GLN A 228 -7.70 4.49 -5.86
C GLN A 228 -8.55 5.53 -6.59
N ASP A 229 -8.64 6.78 -6.08
CA ASP A 229 -9.32 7.88 -6.76
C ASP A 229 -8.39 8.61 -7.75
N ILE A 230 -7.10 8.28 -7.78
CA ILE A 230 -6.11 8.93 -8.65
C ILE A 230 -6.17 8.31 -10.05
N GLU A 231 -6.21 9.15 -11.07
CA GLU A 231 -6.09 8.75 -12.47
C GLU A 231 -4.64 8.77 -12.94
N ASN A 232 -3.92 9.86 -12.62
CA ASN A 232 -2.49 9.96 -12.87
C ASN A 232 -1.83 10.97 -11.94
N VAL A 233 -0.51 10.85 -11.80
CA VAL A 233 0.34 11.83 -11.11
C VAL A 233 1.45 12.25 -12.03
N SER A 234 1.54 13.55 -12.32
CA SER A 234 2.61 14.15 -13.10
C SER A 234 3.57 14.91 -12.20
N VAL A 235 4.87 14.63 -12.30
CA VAL A 235 5.92 15.28 -11.51
C VAL A 235 6.75 16.16 -12.42
N LEU A 236 6.64 17.48 -12.22
CA LEU A 236 7.40 18.49 -12.94
C LEU A 236 8.69 18.75 -12.16
N LYS A 237 9.81 18.29 -12.71
CA LYS A 237 11.11 18.29 -12.03
C LYS A 237 11.98 19.49 -12.36
N ASP A 238 11.69 20.18 -13.47
CA ASP A 238 12.47 21.29 -13.97
C ASP A 238 11.77 22.62 -13.73
N ALA A 239 12.58 23.65 -13.48
CA ALA A 239 12.11 25.02 -13.33
C ALA A 239 11.34 25.52 -14.57
N ALA A 240 11.74 25.08 -15.78
CA ALA A 240 11.04 25.43 -17.00
C ALA A 240 9.61 24.88 -17.06
N ALA A 241 9.41 23.61 -16.66
CA ALA A 241 8.08 22.98 -16.58
C ALA A 241 7.25 23.56 -15.42
N ALA A 242 7.89 23.98 -14.34
CA ALA A 242 7.27 24.56 -13.15
C ALA A 242 7.05 26.08 -13.24
N ALA A 243 7.60 26.76 -14.24
CA ALA A 243 7.61 28.23 -14.37
C ALA A 243 6.22 28.89 -14.33
N ILE A 244 5.20 28.20 -14.85
CA ILE A 244 3.80 28.69 -14.82
C ILE A 244 3.22 28.83 -13.41
N TYR A 245 3.83 28.16 -12.40
CA TYR A 245 3.42 28.24 -11.00
C TYR A 245 4.23 29.30 -10.21
N GLY A 246 5.18 29.96 -10.88
CA GLY A 246 5.96 31.08 -10.36
C GLY A 246 6.79 30.72 -9.12
N SER A 247 6.88 31.67 -8.18
CA SER A 247 7.70 31.55 -6.97
C SER A 247 7.24 30.46 -5.98
N ARG A 248 6.10 29.82 -6.21
CA ARG A 248 5.57 28.78 -5.35
C ARG A 248 6.12 27.37 -5.69
N ALA A 249 6.86 27.24 -6.78
CA ALA A 249 7.31 25.96 -7.30
C ALA A 249 8.84 25.83 -7.48
N PRO A 250 9.69 26.43 -6.61
CA PRO A 250 11.15 26.33 -6.76
C PRO A 250 11.65 24.88 -6.62
N ASP A 251 10.96 24.09 -5.78
CA ASP A 251 11.28 22.71 -5.45
C ASP A 251 10.52 21.68 -6.32
N GLY A 252 9.90 22.16 -7.42
CA GLY A 252 9.12 21.34 -8.33
C GLY A 252 7.63 21.30 -8.02
N VAL A 253 6.88 20.62 -8.88
CA VAL A 253 5.41 20.53 -8.75
C VAL A 253 4.96 19.09 -8.94
N ILE A 254 4.04 18.65 -8.10
CA ILE A 254 3.34 17.38 -8.22
C ILE A 254 1.89 17.66 -8.58
N LEU A 255 1.48 17.24 -9.78
CA LEU A 255 0.11 17.38 -10.27
C LEU A 255 -0.60 16.04 -10.09
N VAL A 256 -1.62 16.03 -9.28
CA VAL A 256 -2.49 14.86 -9.07
C VAL A 256 -3.80 15.09 -9.80
N THR A 257 -4.07 14.24 -10.77
CA THR A 257 -5.36 14.21 -11.47
C THR A 257 -6.17 13.06 -10.90
N THR A 258 -7.37 13.36 -10.42
CA THR A 258 -8.25 12.32 -9.90
C THR A 258 -9.28 11.88 -10.94
N LYS A 259 -9.76 10.63 -10.83
CA LYS A 259 -10.69 10.01 -11.76
C LYS A 259 -11.90 10.90 -12.03
N LYS A 260 -12.37 10.87 -13.27
CA LYS A 260 -13.54 11.62 -13.75
C LYS A 260 -14.61 10.65 -14.25
N GLY A 261 -15.82 11.16 -14.43
CA GLY A 261 -16.88 10.44 -15.13
C GLY A 261 -16.46 10.13 -16.56
N ARG A 262 -16.64 8.89 -16.98
CA ARG A 262 -16.39 8.45 -18.36
C ARG A 262 -17.72 8.21 -19.05
N GLN A 263 -17.74 8.46 -20.36
CA GLN A 263 -18.87 8.09 -21.22
C GLN A 263 -19.15 6.59 -21.14
N GLY A 264 -20.41 6.24 -20.97
CA GLY A 264 -20.86 4.85 -20.91
C GLY A 264 -21.88 4.60 -19.80
N LYS A 265 -22.26 3.33 -19.67
CA LYS A 265 -23.18 2.88 -18.60
C LYS A 265 -22.53 3.09 -17.23
N ALA A 266 -23.38 3.29 -16.22
CA ALA A 266 -22.94 3.38 -14.84
C ALA A 266 -22.16 2.10 -14.43
N ALA A 267 -20.91 2.29 -14.01
CA ALA A 267 -20.06 1.23 -13.47
C ALA A 267 -19.86 1.47 -11.98
N VAL A 268 -20.14 0.43 -11.19
CA VAL A 268 -19.89 0.44 -9.75
C VAL A 268 -18.69 -0.45 -9.48
N THR A 269 -17.72 0.09 -8.74
CA THR A 269 -16.52 -0.65 -8.33
C THR A 269 -16.43 -0.65 -6.83
N TYR A 270 -16.17 -1.81 -6.24
CA TYR A 270 -15.88 -1.97 -4.82
C TYR A 270 -14.56 -2.69 -4.63
N ASN A 271 -13.66 -2.08 -3.87
CA ASN A 271 -12.37 -2.64 -3.51
C ASN A 271 -12.22 -2.63 -2.00
N ASN A 272 -11.61 -3.67 -1.46
CA ASN A 272 -11.24 -3.74 -0.07
C ASN A 272 -9.79 -4.20 0.09
N ASN A 273 -9.15 -3.73 1.16
CA ASN A 273 -7.81 -4.14 1.54
C ASN A 273 -7.77 -4.47 3.02
N PHE A 274 -7.28 -5.65 3.35
CA PHE A 274 -6.97 -6.06 4.71
C PHE A 274 -5.46 -6.18 4.83
N ARG A 275 -4.87 -5.55 5.86
CA ARG A 275 -3.43 -5.47 6.04
C ARG A 275 -3.06 -5.84 7.47
N TRP A 276 -1.97 -6.57 7.60
CA TRP A 276 -1.31 -6.85 8.88
C TRP A 276 0.08 -6.26 8.80
N GLY A 277 0.34 -5.26 9.62
CA GLY A 277 1.65 -4.62 9.73
C GLY A 277 2.39 -5.13 10.97
N SER A 278 3.68 -5.30 10.86
CA SER A 278 4.57 -5.60 12.00
C SER A 278 5.74 -4.62 11.99
N PRO A 279 6.39 -4.39 13.14
CA PRO A 279 7.62 -3.62 13.16
C PRO A 279 8.67 -4.27 12.27
N THR A 280 9.30 -3.48 11.41
CA THR A 280 10.32 -4.00 10.48
C THR A 280 11.58 -4.45 11.22
N ARG A 281 11.93 -3.75 12.29
CA ARG A 281 13.07 -4.02 13.14
C ARG A 281 12.82 -3.47 14.53
N ILE A 282 12.90 -4.35 15.52
CA ILE A 282 12.93 -4.00 16.94
C ILE A 282 14.30 -4.42 17.44
N PRO A 283 15.03 -3.57 18.18
CA PRO A 283 16.26 -3.97 18.84
C PRO A 283 15.98 -5.04 19.88
N ASP A 284 16.85 -6.04 19.98
CA ASP A 284 16.82 -6.99 21.09
C ASP A 284 17.32 -6.30 22.37
N MET A 285 16.56 -6.38 23.44
CA MET A 285 17.01 -5.91 24.74
C MET A 285 17.89 -6.96 25.42
N VAL A 286 18.94 -6.48 26.10
CA VAL A 286 19.72 -7.34 26.98
C VAL A 286 18.92 -7.64 28.25
N ASP A 287 19.15 -8.81 28.84
CA ASP A 287 18.56 -9.15 30.12
C ASP A 287 19.13 -8.28 31.26
N SER A 288 18.40 -8.21 32.36
CA SER A 288 18.75 -7.36 33.50
C SER A 288 20.08 -7.72 34.18
N TRP A 289 20.45 -8.99 34.15
CA TRP A 289 21.72 -9.43 34.73
C TRP A 289 22.90 -8.94 33.90
N THR A 290 22.84 -9.12 32.59
CA THR A 290 23.85 -8.61 31.65
C THR A 290 23.96 -7.10 31.73
N PHE A 291 22.81 -6.38 31.73
CA PHE A 291 22.76 -4.94 31.86
C PHE A 291 23.41 -4.44 33.16
N ALA A 292 23.03 -5.03 34.32
CA ALA A 292 23.51 -4.60 35.61
C ALA A 292 25.02 -4.84 35.79
N ASN A 293 25.53 -5.97 35.31
CA ASN A 293 26.96 -6.25 35.32
C ASN A 293 27.73 -5.22 34.48
N TYR A 294 27.25 -4.96 33.26
CA TYR A 294 27.86 -3.98 32.36
C TYR A 294 27.87 -2.58 32.97
N TYR A 295 26.75 -2.19 33.60
CA TYR A 295 26.61 -0.89 34.25
C TYR A 295 27.54 -0.76 35.47
N ASN A 296 27.68 -1.81 36.32
CA ASN A 296 28.59 -1.82 37.43
C ASN A 296 30.05 -1.74 36.95
N GLU A 297 30.41 -2.43 35.88
CA GLU A 297 31.75 -2.35 35.30
C GLU A 297 32.04 -0.92 34.79
N ALA A 298 31.10 -0.32 34.07
CA ALA A 298 31.22 1.07 33.62
C ALA A 298 31.35 2.07 34.78
N SER A 299 30.60 1.86 35.88
CA SER A 299 30.66 2.67 37.10
C SER A 299 32.03 2.56 37.77
N ARG A 300 32.58 1.35 37.90
CA ARG A 300 33.92 1.15 38.42
C ARG A 300 35.01 1.79 37.58
N ASN A 301 34.89 1.68 36.24
CA ASN A 301 35.82 2.29 35.32
C ASN A 301 35.77 3.84 35.34
N ALA A 302 34.63 4.40 35.71
CA ALA A 302 34.45 5.85 35.95
C ALA A 302 34.98 6.29 37.34
N GLY A 303 35.57 5.40 38.16
CA GLY A 303 36.07 5.69 39.49
C GLY A 303 35.00 5.74 40.56
N SER A 304 33.81 5.27 40.32
CA SER A 304 32.70 5.09 41.25
C SER A 304 32.64 3.64 41.76
N GLY A 305 31.91 3.41 42.84
CA GLY A 305 31.58 2.05 43.30
C GLY A 305 30.52 1.39 42.43
N ASP A 306 30.16 0.15 42.83
CA ASP A 306 29.07 -0.57 42.15
C ASP A 306 27.74 0.20 42.31
N TYR A 307 27.07 0.47 41.18
CA TYR A 307 25.78 1.12 41.16
C TYR A 307 24.66 0.21 41.68
N PHE A 308 24.65 -1.04 41.21
CA PHE A 308 23.79 -2.07 41.73
C PHE A 308 24.59 -2.83 42.82
N GLN A 309 24.16 -2.74 44.07
CA GLN A 309 24.79 -3.41 45.19
C GLN A 309 24.56 -4.91 45.12
N GLN A 310 25.37 -5.72 45.78
CA GLN A 310 25.34 -7.19 45.69
C GLN A 310 23.95 -7.78 45.98
N GLU A 311 23.24 -7.25 46.99
CA GLU A 311 21.87 -7.68 47.28
C GLU A 311 20.89 -7.47 46.13
N VAL A 312 21.03 -6.38 45.38
CA VAL A 312 20.21 -6.10 44.18
C VAL A 312 20.62 -7.03 43.04
N MET A 313 21.93 -7.26 42.88
CA MET A 313 22.44 -8.22 41.88
C MET A 313 21.90 -9.62 42.13
N ASP A 314 21.85 -10.06 43.37
CA ASP A 314 21.31 -11.39 43.72
C ASP A 314 19.81 -11.49 43.39
N ARG A 315 19.02 -10.43 43.61
CA ARG A 315 17.61 -10.33 43.19
C ARG A 315 17.45 -10.35 41.69
N ILE A 316 18.26 -9.57 40.96
CA ILE A 316 18.26 -9.56 39.50
C ILE A 316 18.55 -10.95 38.94
N TYR A 317 19.57 -11.63 39.52
CA TYR A 317 19.92 -13.00 39.15
C TYR A 317 18.75 -13.96 39.36
N ALA A 318 18.07 -13.86 40.50
CA ALA A 318 16.91 -14.66 40.84
C ALA A 318 15.77 -14.46 39.85
N THR A 319 15.47 -13.19 39.49
CA THR A 319 14.41 -12.83 38.52
C THR A 319 14.73 -13.35 37.12
N VAL A 320 15.95 -13.13 36.62
CA VAL A 320 16.34 -13.56 35.26
C VAL A 320 16.29 -15.08 35.13
N ASN A 321 16.64 -15.83 36.21
CA ASN A 321 16.59 -17.28 36.21
C ASN A 321 15.23 -17.87 36.63
N GLY A 322 14.22 -17.03 36.89
CA GLY A 322 12.87 -17.49 37.25
C GLY A 322 12.83 -18.26 38.57
N GLN A 323 13.66 -17.87 39.54
CA GLN A 323 13.68 -18.51 40.85
C GLN A 323 12.39 -18.27 41.62
N GLU A 324 11.91 -19.24 42.34
CA GLU A 324 10.72 -19.12 43.17
C GLU A 324 10.96 -18.06 44.28
N GLY A 325 10.00 -17.09 44.40
CA GLY A 325 10.12 -16.00 45.37
C GLY A 325 10.94 -14.79 44.87
N ALA A 326 11.40 -14.80 43.63
CA ALA A 326 12.03 -13.62 43.04
C ALA A 326 11.09 -12.41 43.08
N VAL A 327 11.64 -11.22 43.39
CA VAL A 327 10.89 -9.97 43.49
C VAL A 327 11.47 -8.92 42.55
N ASP A 328 10.59 -8.24 41.81
CA ASP A 328 10.98 -7.22 40.83
C ASP A 328 11.31 -5.88 41.48
N MET A 329 10.80 -5.63 42.67
CA MET A 329 10.95 -4.37 43.41
C MET A 329 10.77 -4.59 44.92
N VAL A 330 11.29 -3.65 45.69
CA VAL A 330 11.23 -3.67 47.16
C VAL A 330 10.49 -2.44 47.68
N PRO A 331 9.86 -2.48 48.88
CA PRO A 331 9.31 -1.32 49.53
C PRO A 331 10.37 -0.24 49.75
N ASP A 332 9.93 1.00 49.74
CA ASP A 332 10.80 2.15 50.07
C ASP A 332 11.30 2.08 51.52
N SER A 333 12.59 2.30 51.73
CA SER A 333 13.22 2.21 53.04
C SER A 333 12.76 3.26 54.03
N GLY A 334 12.31 4.42 53.49
CA GLY A 334 11.79 5.53 54.33
C GLY A 334 10.30 5.41 54.65
N ASN A 335 9.54 4.70 53.76
CA ASN A 335 8.13 4.50 53.96
C ASN A 335 7.64 3.22 53.26
N SER A 336 7.53 2.15 54.02
CA SER A 336 7.12 0.83 53.51
C SER A 336 5.75 0.74 52.89
N LYS A 337 4.95 1.82 52.89
CA LYS A 337 3.68 1.92 52.15
C LYS A 337 3.87 2.18 50.67
N TYR A 338 5.05 2.59 50.24
CA TYR A 338 5.41 2.87 48.87
C TYR A 338 6.49 1.93 48.40
N TRP A 339 6.58 1.75 47.09
CA TRP A 339 7.69 1.04 46.47
C TRP A 339 8.91 1.94 46.32
N SER A 340 10.08 1.36 46.35
CA SER A 340 11.33 2.10 46.13
C SER A 340 11.28 2.82 44.77
N ASN A 341 11.65 4.09 44.72
CA ASN A 341 11.71 4.90 43.51
C ASN A 341 13.17 5.19 43.12
N GLN A 342 14.03 4.22 43.27
CA GLN A 342 15.46 4.34 42.95
C GLN A 342 15.85 3.31 41.91
N TRP A 343 16.46 3.76 40.81
CA TRP A 343 16.89 2.92 39.71
C TRP A 343 17.76 1.72 40.11
N ASN A 344 18.64 1.93 41.10
CA ASN A 344 19.57 0.92 41.62
C ASN A 344 18.91 -0.10 42.56
N ASN A 345 17.61 0.01 42.82
CA ASN A 345 16.87 -0.94 43.68
C ASN A 345 15.90 -1.80 42.88
N TYR A 346 15.77 -1.60 41.57
CA TYR A 346 14.91 -2.41 40.73
C TYR A 346 15.60 -3.70 40.31
N SER A 347 14.84 -4.77 40.26
CA SER A 347 15.33 -6.15 39.96
C SER A 347 14.42 -6.88 38.97
N ALA A 348 13.56 -6.20 38.22
CA ALA A 348 12.77 -6.80 37.16
C ALA A 348 13.63 -7.25 35.98
N ASN A 349 13.02 -8.03 35.07
CA ASN A 349 13.60 -8.37 33.77
C ASN A 349 12.59 -8.02 32.66
N THR A 350 12.51 -6.74 32.37
CA THR A 350 11.49 -6.16 31.53
C THR A 350 12.02 -5.95 30.11
N ASP A 351 11.40 -6.55 29.13
CA ASP A 351 11.57 -6.15 27.73
C ASP A 351 10.57 -5.03 27.40
N TRP A 352 11.07 -3.80 27.32
CA TRP A 352 10.27 -2.63 27.08
C TRP A 352 9.72 -2.59 25.65
N TYR A 353 10.43 -3.18 24.69
CA TYR A 353 9.97 -3.20 23.31
C TYR A 353 8.78 -4.15 23.14
N ASP A 354 8.80 -5.32 23.79
CA ASP A 354 7.68 -6.27 23.81
C ASP A 354 6.45 -5.68 24.50
N ILE A 355 6.64 -4.84 25.51
CA ILE A 355 5.53 -4.15 26.19
C ILE A 355 4.93 -3.06 25.33
N VAL A 356 5.77 -2.22 24.71
CA VAL A 356 5.33 -1.02 24.01
C VAL A 356 4.83 -1.33 22.61
N TYR A 357 5.39 -2.33 21.91
CA TYR A 357 5.03 -2.64 20.54
C TYR A 357 4.17 -3.90 20.42
N LYS A 358 3.23 -3.84 19.50
CA LYS A 358 2.49 -5.02 19.03
C LYS A 358 3.32 -5.77 18.00
N ASP A 359 3.27 -7.10 18.04
CA ASP A 359 3.80 -7.93 16.97
C ASP A 359 3.09 -7.65 15.65
N TRP A 360 1.76 -7.45 15.69
CA TRP A 360 0.92 -7.23 14.54
C TRP A 360 -0.15 -6.18 14.79
N ALA A 361 -0.31 -5.29 13.84
CA ALA A 361 -1.40 -4.30 13.79
C ALA A 361 -2.27 -4.57 12.57
N PHE A 362 -3.58 -4.71 12.80
CA PHE A 362 -4.55 -4.91 11.73
C PHE A 362 -5.08 -3.59 11.22
N SER A 363 -5.25 -3.48 9.90
CA SER A 363 -5.84 -2.33 9.24
C SER A 363 -6.76 -2.80 8.11
N GLN A 364 -7.85 -2.08 7.89
CA GLN A 364 -8.80 -2.35 6.82
C GLN A 364 -9.15 -1.09 6.06
N GLU A 365 -9.40 -1.26 4.78
CA GLU A 365 -9.82 -0.17 3.91
C GLU A 365 -10.91 -0.66 2.96
N HIS A 366 -11.96 0.13 2.83
CA HIS A 366 -13.08 -0.12 1.94
C HIS A 366 -13.26 1.06 1.03
N ASN A 367 -13.27 0.82 -0.27
CA ASN A 367 -13.47 1.84 -1.27
C ASN A 367 -14.60 1.44 -2.21
N MET A 368 -15.57 2.32 -2.38
CA MET A 368 -16.66 2.16 -3.32
C MET A 368 -16.68 3.37 -4.26
N SER A 369 -16.80 3.13 -5.55
CA SER A 369 -16.93 4.20 -6.53
C SER A 369 -18.00 3.89 -7.57
N VAL A 370 -18.60 4.93 -8.09
CA VAL A 370 -19.53 4.87 -9.21
C VAL A 370 -19.10 5.90 -10.26
N SER A 371 -19.05 5.49 -11.50
CA SER A 371 -18.73 6.37 -12.63
C SER A 371 -19.64 6.07 -13.81
N GLY A 372 -19.94 7.11 -14.58
CA GLY A 372 -20.77 6.96 -15.77
C GLY A 372 -20.97 8.29 -16.49
N GLY A 373 -21.70 8.25 -17.57
CA GLY A 373 -22.00 9.50 -18.29
C GLY A 373 -22.51 9.27 -19.70
N THR A 374 -22.84 10.38 -20.33
CA THR A 374 -23.17 10.51 -21.74
C THR A 374 -22.11 11.32 -22.45
N ASP A 375 -22.27 11.61 -23.73
CA ASP A 375 -21.36 12.47 -24.51
C ASP A 375 -21.21 13.87 -23.91
N LYS A 376 -22.24 14.37 -23.18
CA LYS A 376 -22.29 15.73 -22.65
C LYS A 376 -22.16 15.81 -21.13
N ILE A 377 -22.39 14.71 -20.43
CA ILE A 377 -22.43 14.70 -18.97
C ILE A 377 -21.61 13.52 -18.47
N GLY A 378 -20.69 13.76 -17.55
CA GLY A 378 -19.97 12.74 -16.83
C GLY A 378 -20.11 12.92 -15.34
N TYR A 379 -20.14 11.82 -14.60
CA TYR A 379 -20.15 11.83 -13.14
C TYR A 379 -19.23 10.76 -12.57
N TYR A 380 -18.61 11.10 -11.47
CA TYR A 380 -17.80 10.20 -10.65
C TYR A 380 -18.10 10.48 -9.19
N ALA A 381 -18.39 9.45 -8.40
CA ALA A 381 -18.49 9.58 -6.97
C ALA A 381 -17.76 8.41 -6.32
N SER A 382 -17.04 8.69 -5.23
CA SER A 382 -16.39 7.66 -4.42
C SER A 382 -16.59 7.90 -2.94
N ALA A 383 -16.57 6.81 -2.17
CA ALA A 383 -16.55 6.81 -0.72
C ALA A 383 -15.48 5.82 -0.26
N ASN A 384 -14.57 6.28 0.60
CA ASN A 384 -13.50 5.49 1.17
C ASN A 384 -13.57 5.55 2.70
N TYR A 385 -13.42 4.40 3.32
CA TYR A 385 -13.27 4.22 4.76
C TYR A 385 -11.97 3.47 5.02
N LEU A 386 -11.09 4.07 5.82
CA LEU A 386 -9.85 3.48 6.31
C LEU A 386 -9.94 3.40 7.84
N ASP A 387 -9.68 2.21 8.40
CA ASP A 387 -9.46 1.97 9.83
C ASP A 387 -8.07 1.37 9.98
N GLN A 388 -7.13 2.15 10.49
CA GLN A 388 -5.73 1.78 10.63
C GLN A 388 -5.33 1.74 12.08
N SER A 389 -4.83 0.59 12.54
CA SER A 389 -4.22 0.44 13.85
C SER A 389 -2.72 0.72 13.79
N GLY A 390 -2.21 1.43 14.78
CA GLY A 390 -0.79 1.59 15.00
C GLY A 390 -0.18 0.46 15.81
N LEU A 391 1.12 0.51 15.96
CA LEU A 391 1.92 -0.52 16.60
C LEU A 391 2.02 -0.34 18.13
N CYS A 392 1.49 0.73 18.71
CA CYS A 392 1.50 0.90 20.16
C CYS A 392 0.60 -0.12 20.84
N ASN A 393 1.14 -0.86 21.82
CA ASN A 393 0.45 -1.92 22.56
C ASN A 393 -0.17 -1.43 23.88
N VAL A 394 0.44 -0.44 24.51
CA VAL A 394 0.04 0.01 25.86
C VAL A 394 -1.27 0.79 25.84
N SER A 395 -1.58 1.47 24.74
CA SER A 395 -2.77 2.30 24.63
C SER A 395 -3.33 2.30 23.20
N SER A 396 -4.46 3.03 23.01
CA SER A 396 -5.08 3.17 21.70
C SER A 396 -4.19 3.99 20.76
N ASP A 397 -3.87 3.44 19.61
CA ASP A 397 -3.20 4.13 18.50
C ASP A 397 -3.95 3.73 17.23
N LYS A 398 -4.92 4.57 16.82
CA LYS A 398 -5.85 4.27 15.72
C LYS A 398 -6.17 5.51 14.91
N LEU A 399 -6.12 5.35 13.58
CA LEU A 399 -6.51 6.37 12.63
C LEU A 399 -7.73 5.89 11.83
N LYS A 400 -8.82 6.63 11.88
CA LYS A 400 -9.97 6.45 11.00
C LYS A 400 -10.04 7.60 10.01
N ARG A 401 -10.15 7.27 8.72
CA ARG A 401 -10.28 8.26 7.66
C ARG A 401 -11.52 7.97 6.82
N TYR A 402 -12.35 8.98 6.67
CA TYR A 402 -13.51 8.97 5.80
C TYR A 402 -13.25 9.97 4.67
N THR A 403 -13.28 9.49 3.44
CA THR A 403 -13.11 10.35 2.27
C THR A 403 -14.29 10.15 1.34
N MET A 404 -14.92 11.25 0.91
CA MET A 404 -15.96 11.24 -0.10
C MET A 404 -15.56 12.21 -1.21
N THR A 405 -15.63 11.77 -2.46
CA THR A 405 -15.35 12.60 -3.62
C THR A 405 -16.56 12.55 -4.55
N ALA A 406 -16.98 13.69 -5.04
CA ALA A 406 -18.02 13.79 -6.07
C ALA A 406 -17.56 14.75 -7.16
N LYS A 407 -17.59 14.29 -8.40
CA LYS A 407 -17.26 15.07 -9.59
C LYS A 407 -18.39 14.99 -10.58
N PHE A 408 -18.70 16.13 -11.14
CA PHE A 408 -19.70 16.27 -12.18
C PHE A 408 -19.14 17.19 -13.27
N ASN A 409 -19.19 16.76 -14.50
CA ASN A 409 -18.81 17.57 -15.65
C ASN A 409 -19.96 17.57 -16.67
N ALA A 410 -20.29 18.75 -17.19
CA ALA A 410 -21.35 18.89 -18.16
C ALA A 410 -21.00 19.94 -19.23
N GLU A 411 -21.18 19.57 -20.48
CA GLU A 411 -21.12 20.48 -21.61
C GLU A 411 -22.54 21.04 -21.86
N LEU A 412 -22.82 22.22 -21.28
CA LEU A 412 -24.14 22.85 -21.37
C LEU A 412 -24.39 23.44 -22.78
N SER A 413 -23.32 23.88 -23.44
CA SER A 413 -23.34 24.37 -24.82
C SER A 413 -21.92 24.25 -25.40
N LYS A 414 -21.77 24.54 -26.73
CA LYS A 414 -20.46 24.54 -27.40
C LYS A 414 -19.41 25.46 -26.75
N TRP A 415 -19.86 26.44 -25.97
CA TRP A 415 -19.03 27.47 -25.35
C TRP A 415 -19.16 27.53 -23.82
N VAL A 416 -20.01 26.71 -23.21
CA VAL A 416 -20.16 26.61 -21.74
C VAL A 416 -19.96 25.18 -21.25
N ARG A 417 -18.96 25.00 -20.42
CA ARG A 417 -18.67 23.77 -19.70
C ARG A 417 -18.73 24.04 -18.21
N LEU A 418 -19.40 23.16 -17.49
CA LEU A 418 -19.48 23.14 -16.03
C LEU A 418 -18.69 21.95 -15.50
N ASP A 419 -17.69 22.23 -14.68
CA ASP A 419 -16.94 21.20 -13.93
C ASP A 419 -17.11 21.49 -12.43
N VAL A 420 -17.69 20.55 -11.70
CA VAL A 420 -17.87 20.61 -10.25
C VAL A 420 -17.07 19.50 -9.63
N ASN A 421 -16.22 19.83 -8.67
CA ASN A 421 -15.43 18.88 -7.90
C ASN A 421 -15.60 19.20 -6.41
N THR A 422 -16.11 18.23 -5.66
CA THR A 422 -16.30 18.31 -4.22
C THR A 422 -15.62 17.16 -3.55
N ARG A 423 -14.86 17.45 -2.47
CA ARG A 423 -14.22 16.45 -1.65
C ARG A 423 -14.44 16.75 -0.18
N PHE A 424 -14.85 15.73 0.55
CA PHE A 424 -14.97 15.75 2.00
C PHE A 424 -13.99 14.76 2.59
N ILE A 425 -13.23 15.20 3.61
CA ILE A 425 -12.25 14.36 4.30
C ILE A 425 -12.42 14.60 5.80
N ARG A 426 -12.58 13.50 6.55
CA ARG A 426 -12.54 13.49 8.00
C ARG A 426 -11.52 12.47 8.46
N LYS A 427 -10.59 12.91 9.32
CA LYS A 427 -9.61 12.07 9.99
C LYS A 427 -9.88 12.13 11.50
N ASP A 428 -10.13 10.98 12.09
CA ASP A 428 -10.25 10.81 13.54
C ASP A 428 -9.02 10.03 14.00
N TYR A 429 -8.15 10.65 14.81
CA TYR A 429 -6.94 10.02 15.29
C TYR A 429 -6.99 9.95 16.82
N ASP A 430 -6.99 8.72 17.32
CA ASP A 430 -6.96 8.40 18.74
C ASP A 430 -5.58 7.86 19.08
N ARG A 431 -4.82 8.64 19.86
CA ARG A 431 -3.44 8.30 20.24
C ARG A 431 -3.13 8.73 21.66
N PRO A 432 -2.16 8.07 22.33
CA PRO A 432 -1.59 8.56 23.58
C PRO A 432 -0.91 9.91 23.39
N SER A 433 -1.03 10.79 24.38
CA SER A 433 -0.43 12.14 24.33
C SER A 433 1.10 12.13 24.22
N SER A 434 1.74 11.09 24.73
CA SER A 434 3.20 10.92 24.74
C SER A 434 3.75 10.09 23.58
N LEU A 435 2.90 9.64 22.65
CA LEU A 435 3.37 8.94 21.46
C LEU A 435 4.04 9.93 20.49
N SER A 436 5.32 10.18 20.71
CA SER A 436 6.14 11.15 19.98
C SER A 436 7.57 10.61 19.80
N GLY A 437 8.43 11.36 19.13
CA GLY A 437 9.87 11.04 19.05
C GLY A 437 10.51 10.84 20.43
N SER A 438 10.05 11.59 21.43
CA SER A 438 10.54 11.45 22.81
C SER A 438 10.31 10.08 23.44
N LEU A 439 9.25 9.36 23.04
CA LEU A 439 9.04 7.99 23.53
C LEU A 439 10.17 7.06 23.10
N TYR A 440 10.59 7.14 21.83
CA TYR A 440 11.65 6.31 21.30
C TYR A 440 13.00 6.64 21.91
N ASP A 441 13.28 7.92 22.11
CA ASP A 441 14.49 8.38 22.78
C ASP A 441 14.49 7.90 24.25
N ASN A 442 13.37 8.00 24.94
CA ASN A 442 13.24 7.53 26.32
C ASN A 442 13.32 6.00 26.44
N LEU A 443 12.75 5.25 25.51
CA LEU A 443 12.90 3.78 25.49
C LEU A 443 14.36 3.37 25.34
N SER A 444 15.13 4.04 24.49
CA SER A 444 16.54 3.74 24.27
C SER A 444 17.45 4.18 25.41
N MET A 445 17.14 5.29 26.08
CA MET A 445 17.98 5.87 27.15
C MET A 445 17.57 5.41 28.54
N ASN A 446 16.27 5.32 28.81
CA ASN A 446 15.69 5.14 30.14
C ASN A 446 14.89 3.83 30.27
N GLY A 447 14.73 3.06 29.21
CA GLY A 447 14.07 1.76 29.24
C GLY A 447 15.00 0.67 29.82
N TRP A 448 15.41 0.83 31.06
CA TRP A 448 16.29 -0.14 31.70
C TRP A 448 15.56 -1.46 31.97
N PRO A 449 16.14 -2.60 31.62
CA PRO A 449 15.48 -3.89 31.83
C PRO A 449 15.23 -4.21 33.30
N THR A 450 16.01 -3.62 34.22
CA THR A 450 15.81 -3.76 35.66
C THR A 450 14.54 -3.08 36.19
N THR A 451 13.96 -2.14 35.42
CA THR A 451 12.79 -1.37 35.87
C THR A 451 11.50 -2.19 35.64
N PRO A 452 10.65 -2.36 36.65
CA PRO A 452 9.41 -3.11 36.52
C PRO A 452 8.34 -2.33 35.75
N PHE A 453 7.55 -2.98 34.92
CA PHE A 453 6.38 -2.40 34.27
C PHE A 453 5.17 -2.30 35.21
N ARG A 454 5.03 -3.30 36.10
CA ARG A 454 3.94 -3.36 37.08
C ARG A 454 4.49 -3.57 38.48
N ASP A 455 3.73 -3.06 39.45
CA ASP A 455 3.99 -3.38 40.85
C ASP A 455 3.51 -4.81 41.17
N PRO A 456 3.88 -5.38 42.33
CA PRO A 456 3.43 -6.71 42.73
C PRO A 456 1.90 -6.87 42.89
N TYR A 457 1.16 -5.77 42.92
CA TYR A 457 -0.32 -5.76 42.94
C TYR A 457 -0.91 -5.68 41.53
N GLY A 458 -0.08 -5.61 40.48
CA GLY A 458 -0.51 -5.57 39.08
C GLY A 458 -0.82 -4.17 38.53
N ASN A 459 -0.65 -3.10 39.34
CA ASN A 459 -0.80 -1.73 38.86
C ASN A 459 0.40 -1.33 38.01
N ILE A 460 0.20 -0.49 37.01
CA ILE A 460 1.30 0.06 36.22
C ILE A 460 2.20 0.90 37.13
N PHE A 461 3.48 0.55 37.17
CA PHE A 461 4.45 1.23 37.98
C PHE A 461 5.11 2.37 37.22
N GLY A 462 4.84 3.60 37.65
CA GLY A 462 5.34 4.80 37.00
C GLY A 462 6.78 5.15 37.27
N GLY A 463 7.31 4.74 38.41
CA GLY A 463 8.68 4.93 38.80
C GLY A 463 9.34 6.20 38.24
N LEU A 464 10.58 6.06 37.79
CA LEU A 464 11.31 7.12 37.07
C LEU A 464 11.05 7.12 35.55
N PHE A 465 10.46 6.04 35.01
CA PHE A 465 10.11 5.94 33.59
C PHE A 465 8.63 6.28 33.35
N GLN A 466 8.31 7.58 33.49
CA GLN A 466 6.94 8.07 33.45
C GLN A 466 6.31 8.08 32.04
N GLU A 467 7.08 7.94 30.98
CA GLU A 467 6.57 8.04 29.59
C GLU A 467 5.58 6.90 29.27
N VAL A 468 5.80 5.70 29.78
CA VAL A 468 4.90 4.56 29.60
C VAL A 468 3.57 4.79 30.30
N MET A 469 3.58 5.42 31.49
CA MET A 469 2.34 5.78 32.17
C MET A 469 1.50 6.81 31.40
N LYS A 470 2.16 7.76 30.74
CA LYS A 470 1.47 8.74 29.90
C LYS A 470 0.82 8.08 28.67
N LEU A 471 1.33 6.93 28.20
CA LEU A 471 0.69 6.16 27.17
C LEU A 471 -0.63 5.56 27.62
N ASP A 472 -0.71 5.08 28.88
CA ASP A 472 -1.92 4.46 29.44
C ASP A 472 -3.00 5.50 29.81
N GLN A 473 -2.59 6.69 30.24
CA GLN A 473 -3.51 7.77 30.58
C GLN A 473 -4.14 8.41 29.33
N GLY A 474 -4.67 7.63 28.42
CA GLY A 474 -5.25 8.10 27.16
C GLY A 474 -5.84 9.49 27.28
N GLY A 475 -5.30 10.44 26.54
CA GLY A 475 -5.75 11.82 26.55
C GLY A 475 -7.26 11.89 26.26
N ARG A 476 -8.04 12.14 27.29
CA ARG A 476 -9.43 12.59 27.20
C ARG A 476 -9.47 14.09 27.07
#